data_fcdc5bb44a743f9c4d6512903d8700a8
#
_entry.id   fcdc5bb44a743f9c4d6512903d8700a8
#
_cell.length_a   1.000
_cell.length_b   1.000
_cell.length_c   1.000
_cell.angle_alpha   90.00
_cell.angle_beta   90.00
_cell.angle_gamma   90.00
#
_symmetry.space_group_name_H-M   'P 1'
#
loop_
_entity.id
_entity.type
_entity.pdbx_description
1 polymer ?
#
loop_
_entity_poly.entity_id
_entity_poly.type
_entity_poly.pdbx_seq_one_letter_code
_entity_poly.pdbx_strand_id
1 'polypeptide(L)'
;MNDELDDPELHEISQEVGQFVKDLSEKVHPLRVALAGIIMLILIGSLISTWYWVIPRDDVEIKTMYIQRNGHVVMVELINDGSRPINDVRLLVEFIDSENNVIGEIDESFSEIDSLTSVSGDRMEMIIFGYSVWEEYTISIMIDWVDFRGQENSQTFTHKVSEIQNMRFVDDCKGATWFL
;
A
#
# COMPACT_ATOMS: atom_id res chain seq x y z
N MET A 1 -51.63 5.44 -22.24
CA MET A 1 -51.39 4.71 -20.99
C MET A 1 -50.19 5.36 -20.32
N ASN A 2 -50.42 6.60 -19.79
CA ASN A 2 -49.41 7.47 -19.14
C ASN A 2 -50.13 8.36 -18.12
N ASP A 3 -50.84 7.75 -17.17
CA ASP A 3 -51.64 8.49 -16.15
C ASP A 3 -51.14 8.22 -14.73
N GLU A 4 -49.82 8.00 -14.54
CA GLU A 4 -49.30 7.64 -13.22
C GLU A 4 -48.27 8.65 -12.63
N LEU A 5 -48.23 9.87 -13.16
CA LEU A 5 -47.24 10.88 -12.70
C LEU A 5 -47.85 12.17 -12.16
N ASP A 6 -49.13 12.26 -11.99
CA ASP A 6 -49.79 13.48 -11.46
C ASP A 6 -50.57 13.13 -10.19
N ASP A 7 -49.88 12.62 -9.17
CA ASP A 7 -50.45 12.40 -7.86
C ASP A 7 -50.43 13.74 -7.10
N PRO A 8 -51.60 14.37 -6.88
CA PRO A 8 -51.68 15.65 -6.20
C PRO A 8 -51.10 15.65 -4.79
N GLU A 9 -51.08 14.49 -4.13
CA GLU A 9 -50.46 14.33 -2.78
C GLU A 9 -48.92 14.47 -2.87
N LEU A 10 -48.30 13.94 -3.90
CA LEU A 10 -46.86 14.10 -4.13
C LEU A 10 -46.46 15.54 -4.41
N HIS A 11 -47.33 16.30 -5.09
CA HIS A 11 -47.09 17.71 -5.37
C HIS A 11 -47.21 18.58 -4.12
N GLU A 12 -48.18 18.26 -3.26
CA GLU A 12 -48.44 18.96 -2.01
C GLU A 12 -47.29 18.71 -1.02
N ILE A 13 -46.84 17.45 -0.87
CA ILE A 13 -45.67 17.08 -0.05
C ILE A 13 -44.38 17.77 -0.57
N SER A 14 -44.19 17.84 -1.86
CA SER A 14 -42.99 18.47 -2.43
C SER A 14 -42.95 19.98 -2.22
N GLN A 15 -44.13 20.63 -2.22
CA GLN A 15 -44.28 22.06 -1.91
C GLN A 15 -44.10 22.34 -0.41
N GLU A 16 -44.62 21.48 0.45
CA GLU A 16 -44.47 21.61 1.89
C GLU A 16 -43.02 21.44 2.34
N VAL A 17 -42.33 20.44 1.79
CA VAL A 17 -40.88 20.24 2.00
C VAL A 17 -40.06 21.42 1.44
N GLY A 18 -40.44 21.94 0.27
CA GLY A 18 -39.78 23.11 -0.34
C GLY A 18 -39.92 24.38 0.52
N GLN A 19 -41.11 24.62 1.08
CA GLN A 19 -41.34 25.72 2.02
C GLN A 19 -40.63 25.54 3.33
N PHE A 20 -40.61 24.35 3.89
CA PHE A 20 -39.88 24.03 5.12
C PHE A 20 -38.37 24.24 4.97
N VAL A 21 -37.78 23.81 3.86
CA VAL A 21 -36.36 24.03 3.54
C VAL A 21 -36.07 25.53 3.37
N LYS A 22 -36.96 26.28 2.72
CA LYS A 22 -36.80 27.72 2.54
C LYS A 22 -36.88 28.47 3.88
N ASP A 23 -37.84 28.15 4.75
CA ASP A 23 -38.01 28.74 6.06
C ASP A 23 -36.83 28.42 6.99
N LEU A 24 -36.27 27.21 6.90
CA LEU A 24 -35.01 26.83 7.57
C LEU A 24 -33.82 27.65 7.05
N SER A 25 -33.74 27.83 5.73
CA SER A 25 -32.66 28.60 5.11
C SER A 25 -32.67 30.08 5.50
N GLU A 26 -33.85 30.69 5.66
CA GLU A 26 -33.99 32.10 6.09
C GLU A 26 -33.68 32.31 7.58
N LYS A 27 -33.90 31.29 8.41
CA LYS A 27 -33.62 31.37 9.87
C LYS A 27 -32.15 31.08 10.22
N VAL A 28 -31.37 30.46 9.32
CA VAL A 28 -29.99 30.07 9.63
C VAL A 28 -29.03 31.14 9.10
N HIS A 29 -28.43 31.88 10.02
CA HIS A 29 -27.44 32.89 9.66
C HIS A 29 -26.22 32.24 8.92
N PRO A 30 -25.76 32.75 7.78
CA PRO A 30 -24.70 32.15 6.98
C PRO A 30 -23.42 31.87 7.74
N LEU A 31 -23.13 32.67 8.77
CA LEU A 31 -21.98 32.46 9.66
C LEU A 31 -22.10 31.15 10.46
N ARG A 32 -23.31 30.75 10.87
CA ARG A 32 -23.52 29.48 11.60
C ARG A 32 -23.30 28.28 10.70
N VAL A 33 -23.70 28.37 9.44
CA VAL A 33 -23.46 27.31 8.44
C VAL A 33 -21.97 27.17 8.17
N ALA A 34 -21.28 28.30 7.99
CA ALA A 34 -19.82 28.31 7.79
C ALA A 34 -19.08 27.71 9.00
N LEU A 35 -19.48 28.09 10.22
CA LEU A 35 -18.89 27.56 11.46
C LEU A 35 -19.15 26.04 11.60
N ALA A 36 -20.35 25.58 11.32
CA ALA A 36 -20.69 24.15 11.33
C ALA A 36 -19.88 23.37 10.30
N GLY A 37 -19.68 23.94 9.10
CA GLY A 37 -18.82 23.37 8.05
C GLY A 37 -17.36 23.23 8.50
N ILE A 38 -16.81 24.25 9.15
CA ILE A 38 -15.43 24.22 9.69
C ILE A 38 -15.31 23.13 10.77
N ILE A 39 -16.27 23.06 11.70
CA ILE A 39 -16.27 22.04 12.75
C ILE A 39 -16.33 20.64 12.14
N MET A 40 -17.17 20.43 11.13
CA MET A 40 -17.30 19.15 10.45
C MET A 40 -16.01 18.75 9.73
N LEU A 41 -15.32 19.69 9.09
CA LEU A 41 -14.02 19.47 8.45
C LEU A 41 -12.96 19.07 9.50
N ILE A 42 -12.93 19.72 10.65
CA ILE A 42 -12.03 19.38 11.75
C ILE A 42 -12.32 17.96 12.27
N LEU A 43 -13.59 17.61 12.44
CA LEU A 43 -13.98 16.26 12.89
C LEU A 43 -13.58 15.19 11.89
N ILE A 44 -13.84 15.40 10.60
CA ILE A 44 -13.44 14.47 9.54
C ILE A 44 -11.92 14.34 9.46
N GLY A 45 -11.20 15.46 9.51
CA GLY A 45 -9.75 15.47 9.52
C GLY A 45 -9.17 14.75 10.74
N SER A 46 -9.78 14.93 11.92
CA SER A 46 -9.41 14.21 13.14
C SER A 46 -9.65 12.71 13.04
N LEU A 47 -10.77 12.28 12.46
CA LEU A 47 -11.07 10.85 12.24
C LEU A 47 -10.06 10.21 11.27
N ILE A 48 -9.75 10.88 10.18
CA ILE A 48 -8.75 10.40 9.20
C ILE A 48 -7.36 10.33 9.86
N SER A 49 -6.98 11.35 10.61
CA SER A 49 -5.71 11.38 11.33
C SER A 49 -5.62 10.26 12.36
N THR A 50 -6.70 10.03 13.13
CA THR A 50 -6.77 8.93 14.10
C THR A 50 -6.65 7.56 13.40
N TRP A 51 -7.35 7.37 12.29
CA TRP A 51 -7.23 6.15 11.50
C TRP A 51 -5.80 5.90 11.03
N TYR A 52 -5.13 6.94 10.56
CA TYR A 52 -3.78 6.79 9.99
C TYR A 52 -2.68 6.60 11.04
N TRP A 53 -2.76 7.33 12.17
CA TRP A 53 -1.68 7.38 13.16
C TRP A 53 -1.93 6.56 14.43
N VAL A 54 -3.18 6.38 14.82
CA VAL A 54 -3.53 5.76 16.12
C VAL A 54 -3.88 4.29 15.97
N ILE A 55 -4.58 3.92 14.88
CA ILE A 55 -4.94 2.53 14.65
C ILE A 55 -3.69 1.78 14.17
N PRO A 56 -3.24 0.78 14.94
CA PRO A 56 -2.07 -0.01 14.56
C PRO A 56 -2.37 -0.82 13.30
N ARG A 57 -1.51 -0.70 12.30
CA ARG A 57 -1.56 -1.49 11.08
C ARG A 57 -0.16 -1.99 10.76
N ASP A 58 -0.11 -3.14 10.21
CA ASP A 58 1.06 -3.78 9.67
C ASP A 58 0.96 -3.76 8.15
N ASP A 59 1.92 -3.13 7.49
CA ASP A 59 1.91 -2.94 6.04
C ASP A 59 3.36 -2.96 5.55
N VAL A 60 3.78 -4.10 5.02
CA VAL A 60 5.13 -4.33 4.53
C VAL A 60 5.09 -4.48 3.02
N GLU A 61 5.89 -3.69 2.34
CA GLU A 61 5.99 -3.69 0.88
C GLU A 61 7.44 -3.93 0.47
N ILE A 62 7.64 -4.72 -0.59
CA ILE A 62 8.94 -4.91 -1.21
C ILE A 62 8.89 -4.42 -2.64
N LYS A 63 9.77 -3.46 -2.96
CA LYS A 63 9.97 -3.00 -4.32
C LYS A 63 11.24 -3.62 -4.88
N THR A 64 11.13 -4.20 -6.07
CA THR A 64 12.25 -4.82 -6.76
C THR A 64 12.51 -4.11 -8.07
N MET A 65 13.75 -3.70 -8.28
CA MET A 65 14.24 -3.21 -9.56
C MET A 65 15.18 -4.24 -10.17
N TYR A 66 14.91 -4.62 -11.41
CA TYR A 66 15.77 -5.48 -12.18
C TYR A 66 16.31 -4.75 -13.41
N ILE A 67 17.61 -4.81 -13.59
CA ILE A 67 18.31 -4.22 -14.72
C ILE A 67 19.10 -5.31 -15.44
N GLN A 68 18.84 -5.46 -16.73
CA GLN A 68 19.53 -6.37 -17.60
C GLN A 68 20.44 -5.59 -18.57
N ARG A 69 21.73 -5.79 -18.47
CA ARG A 69 22.71 -5.14 -19.35
C ARG A 69 23.84 -6.10 -19.71
N ASN A 70 25.04 -5.93 -19.18
CA ASN A 70 26.16 -6.89 -19.35
C ASN A 70 26.21 -7.91 -18.20
N GLY A 71 25.07 -8.28 -17.69
CA GLY A 71 24.81 -9.10 -16.51
C GLY A 71 23.44 -8.77 -15.95
N HIS A 72 23.18 -9.22 -14.75
CA HIS A 72 21.93 -9.00 -14.05
C HIS A 72 22.18 -8.17 -12.79
N VAL A 73 21.40 -7.14 -12.60
CA VAL A 73 21.42 -6.31 -11.38
C VAL A 73 20.02 -6.38 -10.76
N VAL A 74 19.97 -6.83 -9.53
CA VAL A 74 18.74 -6.86 -8.72
C VAL A 74 18.94 -5.91 -7.56
N MET A 75 18.05 -4.95 -7.41
CA MET A 75 18.00 -4.03 -6.28
C MET A 75 16.66 -4.18 -5.60
N VAL A 76 16.68 -4.19 -4.27
CA VAL A 76 15.48 -4.37 -3.46
C VAL A 76 15.36 -3.22 -2.48
N GLU A 77 14.16 -2.73 -2.31
CA GLU A 77 13.78 -1.78 -1.26
C GLU A 77 12.69 -2.42 -0.41
N LEU A 78 12.94 -2.52 0.88
CA LEU A 78 11.98 -2.98 1.88
C LEU A 78 11.35 -1.78 2.56
N ILE A 79 10.04 -1.69 2.55
CA ILE A 79 9.27 -0.54 3.05
C ILE A 79 8.33 -1.03 4.16
N ASN A 80 8.40 -0.36 5.29
CA ASN A 80 7.40 -0.48 6.34
C ASN A 80 6.42 0.71 6.25
N ASP A 81 5.32 0.54 5.51
CA ASP A 81 4.22 1.52 5.43
C ASP A 81 3.24 1.39 6.60
N GLY A 82 3.52 0.49 7.51
CA GLY A 82 2.77 0.31 8.74
C GLY A 82 2.87 1.50 9.68
N SER A 83 1.96 1.59 10.64
CA SER A 83 1.96 2.64 11.67
C SER A 83 2.80 2.27 12.89
N ARG A 84 3.44 1.12 12.90
CA ARG A 84 4.27 0.60 13.98
C ARG A 84 5.57 0.02 13.42
N PRO A 85 6.64 0.00 14.20
CA PRO A 85 7.86 -0.68 13.81
C PRO A 85 7.64 -2.19 13.69
N ILE A 86 8.39 -2.82 12.80
CA ILE A 86 8.51 -4.27 12.67
C ILE A 86 9.87 -4.70 13.18
N ASN A 87 9.94 -5.88 13.79
CA ASN A 87 11.14 -6.37 14.45
C ASN A 87 11.61 -7.69 13.85
N ASP A 88 12.88 -8.04 14.11
CA ASP A 88 13.50 -9.30 13.71
C ASP A 88 13.25 -9.62 12.23
N VAL A 89 13.46 -8.61 11.39
CA VAL A 89 13.20 -8.69 9.95
C VAL A 89 14.34 -9.44 9.27
N ARG A 90 14.02 -10.48 8.51
CA ARG A 90 14.94 -11.17 7.63
C ARG A 90 14.44 -11.10 6.20
N LEU A 91 15.29 -10.68 5.31
CA LEU A 91 15.05 -10.65 3.87
C LEU A 91 16.02 -11.57 3.15
N LEU A 92 15.50 -12.56 2.46
CA LEU A 92 16.25 -13.46 1.59
C LEU A 92 15.79 -13.23 0.15
N VAL A 93 16.72 -12.86 -0.72
CA VAL A 93 16.48 -12.70 -2.16
C VAL A 93 17.39 -13.64 -2.91
N GLU A 94 16.82 -14.55 -3.66
CA GLU A 94 17.55 -15.54 -4.47
C GLU A 94 17.32 -15.27 -5.94
N PHE A 95 18.39 -15.31 -6.71
CA PHE A 95 18.34 -15.30 -8.16
C PHE A 95 18.64 -16.72 -8.67
N ILE A 96 17.66 -17.32 -9.33
CA ILE A 96 17.61 -18.75 -9.61
C ILE A 96 17.61 -18.96 -11.12
N ASP A 97 18.42 -19.90 -11.61
CA ASP A 97 18.45 -20.28 -13.03
C ASP A 97 17.32 -21.26 -13.42
N SER A 98 17.26 -21.62 -14.69
CA SER A 98 16.28 -22.57 -15.23
C SER A 98 16.43 -24.02 -14.69
N GLU A 99 17.58 -24.35 -14.09
CA GLU A 99 17.87 -25.66 -13.48
C GLU A 99 17.59 -25.66 -11.97
N ASN A 100 17.03 -24.56 -11.43
CA ASN A 100 16.80 -24.31 -10.01
C ASN A 100 18.09 -24.20 -9.15
N ASN A 101 19.18 -23.77 -9.75
CA ASN A 101 20.37 -23.43 -8.97
C ASN A 101 20.31 -21.97 -8.57
N VAL A 102 20.61 -21.68 -7.30
CA VAL A 102 20.79 -20.31 -6.80
C VAL A 102 22.14 -19.79 -7.31
N ILE A 103 22.11 -18.77 -8.14
CA ILE A 103 23.31 -18.17 -8.75
C ILE A 103 23.67 -16.82 -8.13
N GLY A 104 22.78 -16.27 -7.31
CA GLY A 104 23.02 -15.08 -6.51
C GLY A 104 22.05 -15.00 -5.35
N GLU A 105 22.49 -14.40 -4.24
CA GLU A 105 21.71 -14.33 -3.00
C GLU A 105 21.98 -13.04 -2.25
N ILE A 106 20.93 -12.46 -1.65
CA ILE A 106 20.98 -11.44 -0.60
C ILE A 106 20.33 -12.04 0.62
N ASP A 107 21.03 -12.16 1.74
CA ASP A 107 20.48 -12.57 3.05
C ASP A 107 20.80 -11.48 4.07
N GLU A 108 19.82 -10.63 4.33
CA GLU A 108 19.96 -9.50 5.21
C GLU A 108 19.00 -9.55 6.39
N SER A 109 19.50 -9.14 7.54
CA SER A 109 18.70 -9.10 8.77
C SER A 109 18.76 -7.73 9.42
N PHE A 110 17.62 -7.26 9.90
CA PHE A 110 17.44 -6.00 10.59
C PHE A 110 16.75 -6.26 11.92
N SER A 111 17.29 -5.70 12.99
CA SER A 111 16.69 -5.84 14.33
C SER A 111 15.33 -5.12 14.42
N GLU A 112 15.20 -4.00 13.73
CA GLU A 112 14.01 -3.18 13.73
C GLU A 112 13.97 -2.32 12.45
N ILE A 113 12.79 -2.12 11.89
CA ILE A 113 12.52 -1.12 10.85
C ILE A 113 11.37 -0.25 11.35
N ASP A 114 11.66 1.04 11.50
CA ASP A 114 10.69 2.03 12.00
C ASP A 114 9.45 2.13 11.09
N SER A 115 8.35 2.59 11.68
CA SER A 115 7.13 2.89 10.92
C SER A 115 7.37 3.97 9.89
N LEU A 116 6.76 3.84 8.70
CA LEU A 116 6.83 4.80 7.59
C LEU A 116 8.27 5.04 7.11
N THR A 117 9.12 4.02 7.19
CA THR A 117 10.50 4.08 6.70
C THR A 117 10.79 2.96 5.71
N SER A 118 11.83 3.15 4.90
CA SER A 118 12.33 2.13 4.00
C SER A 118 13.82 1.87 4.21
N VAL A 119 14.24 0.65 3.84
CA VAL A 119 15.63 0.22 3.83
C VAL A 119 16.01 -0.19 2.43
N SER A 120 17.10 0.38 1.93
CA SER A 120 17.71 0.09 0.62
C SER A 120 19.21 0.37 0.67
N GLY A 121 19.92 0.20 -0.44
CA GLY A 121 21.34 0.51 -0.57
C GLY A 121 22.20 -0.69 -0.91
N ASP A 122 23.51 -0.55 -0.78
CA ASP A 122 24.50 -1.51 -1.28
C ASP A 122 24.30 -2.95 -0.77
N ARG A 123 23.77 -3.11 0.44
CA ARG A 123 23.46 -4.42 1.02
C ARG A 123 22.23 -5.10 0.42
N MET A 124 21.40 -4.31 -0.25
CA MET A 124 20.15 -4.72 -0.90
C MET A 124 20.32 -4.76 -2.43
N GLU A 125 21.55 -4.80 -2.90
CA GLU A 125 21.91 -4.88 -4.31
C GLU A 125 22.71 -6.15 -4.60
N MET A 126 22.34 -6.83 -5.68
CA MET A 126 23.02 -8.03 -6.16
C MET A 126 23.39 -7.83 -7.62
N ILE A 127 24.68 -8.04 -7.93
CA ILE A 127 25.21 -7.95 -9.29
C ILE A 127 25.75 -9.32 -9.70
N ILE A 128 25.20 -9.87 -10.79
CA ILE A 128 25.51 -11.21 -11.29
C ILE A 128 26.13 -11.09 -12.67
N PHE A 129 27.37 -11.56 -12.81
CA PHE A 129 28.10 -11.56 -14.09
C PHE A 129 28.30 -12.98 -14.62
N GLY A 130 28.52 -13.10 -15.94
CA GLY A 130 28.87 -14.37 -16.56
C GLY A 130 27.68 -15.27 -16.91
N TYR A 131 26.47 -14.84 -16.64
CA TYR A 131 25.24 -15.53 -17.01
C TYR A 131 24.60 -14.91 -18.23
N SER A 132 23.96 -15.74 -19.07
CA SER A 132 23.33 -15.30 -20.31
C SER A 132 22.10 -14.46 -20.01
N VAL A 133 22.02 -13.29 -20.63
CA VAL A 133 20.83 -12.43 -20.53
C VAL A 133 19.63 -12.94 -21.36
N TRP A 134 19.80 -14.04 -22.08
CA TRP A 134 18.78 -14.66 -22.94
C TRP A 134 18.12 -15.89 -22.30
N GLU A 135 18.59 -16.30 -21.14
CA GLU A 135 18.01 -17.42 -20.39
C GLU A 135 16.92 -16.94 -19.44
N GLU A 136 16.07 -17.86 -19.07
CA GLU A 136 15.02 -17.59 -18.09
C GLU A 136 15.55 -17.71 -16.67
N TYR A 137 15.25 -16.70 -15.85
CA TYR A 137 15.62 -16.67 -14.45
C TYR A 137 14.39 -16.39 -13.59
N THR A 138 14.50 -16.71 -12.33
CA THR A 138 13.49 -16.46 -11.32
C THR A 138 14.11 -15.69 -10.16
N ILE A 139 13.48 -14.60 -9.74
CA ILE A 139 13.79 -13.90 -8.51
C ILE A 139 12.80 -14.40 -7.47
N SER A 140 13.31 -15.06 -6.42
CA SER A 140 12.53 -15.47 -5.26
C SER A 140 12.86 -14.54 -4.10
N ILE A 141 11.85 -13.99 -3.48
CA ILE A 141 12.00 -13.06 -2.35
C ILE A 141 11.21 -13.64 -1.19
N MET A 142 11.87 -13.90 -0.08
CA MET A 142 11.26 -14.31 1.17
C MET A 142 11.53 -13.25 2.23
N ILE A 143 10.49 -12.85 2.92
CA ILE A 143 10.59 -11.93 4.04
C ILE A 143 9.90 -12.53 5.26
N ASP A 144 10.61 -12.51 6.39
CA ASP A 144 10.10 -12.87 7.69
C ASP A 144 10.21 -11.66 8.61
N TRP A 145 9.19 -11.41 9.43
CA TRP A 145 9.21 -10.33 10.41
C TRP A 145 8.30 -10.62 11.59
N VAL A 146 8.58 -9.95 12.69
CA VAL A 146 7.73 -9.96 13.89
C VAL A 146 6.96 -8.63 13.94
N ASP A 147 5.63 -8.71 13.97
CA ASP A 147 4.77 -7.54 14.05
C ASP A 147 4.80 -6.89 15.45
N PHE A 148 4.14 -5.76 15.60
CA PHE A 148 4.03 -5.05 16.87
C PHE A 148 3.30 -5.83 17.98
N ARG A 149 2.61 -6.94 17.65
CA ARG A 149 1.95 -7.85 18.62
C ARG A 149 2.84 -9.00 19.02
N GLY A 150 4.01 -9.13 18.43
CA GLY A 150 4.92 -10.25 18.62
C GLY A 150 4.52 -11.50 17.82
N GLN A 151 3.73 -11.35 16.75
CA GLN A 151 3.38 -12.43 15.83
C GLN A 151 4.43 -12.51 14.73
N GLU A 152 4.89 -13.73 14.47
CA GLU A 152 5.78 -14.03 13.35
C GLU A 152 4.96 -14.08 12.05
N ASN A 153 5.41 -13.33 11.07
CA ASN A 153 4.84 -13.28 9.73
C ASN A 153 5.90 -13.69 8.72
N SER A 154 5.49 -14.37 7.67
CA SER A 154 6.36 -14.78 6.57
C SER A 154 5.63 -14.63 5.24
N GLN A 155 6.32 -14.09 4.25
CA GLN A 155 5.79 -13.96 2.89
C GLN A 155 6.86 -14.32 1.86
N THR A 156 6.43 -14.95 0.77
CA THR A 156 7.30 -15.33 -0.33
C THR A 156 6.70 -14.85 -1.64
N PHE A 157 7.54 -14.22 -2.46
CA PHE A 157 7.18 -13.68 -3.75
C PHE A 157 8.11 -14.24 -4.82
N THR A 158 7.59 -14.46 -6.01
CA THR A 158 8.36 -15.05 -7.11
C THR A 158 8.11 -14.30 -8.41
N HIS A 159 9.18 -13.82 -9.01
CA HIS A 159 9.16 -13.11 -10.28
C HIS A 159 9.92 -13.88 -11.35
N LYS A 160 9.30 -14.09 -12.50
CA LYS A 160 9.99 -14.63 -13.66
C LYS A 160 10.59 -13.51 -14.49
N VAL A 161 11.88 -13.61 -14.73
CA VAL A 161 12.65 -12.64 -15.52
C VAL A 161 12.78 -13.13 -16.97
N SER A 162 11.67 -13.69 -17.51
CA SER A 162 11.62 -14.21 -18.87
C SER A 162 11.46 -13.12 -19.94
N GLU A 163 11.04 -11.92 -19.56
CA GLU A 163 10.88 -10.79 -20.44
C GLU A 163 11.93 -9.74 -20.16
N ILE A 164 12.51 -9.16 -21.21
CA ILE A 164 13.50 -8.08 -21.09
C ILE A 164 12.87 -6.91 -20.37
N GLN A 165 13.21 -6.76 -19.11
CA GLN A 165 12.75 -5.67 -18.25
C GLN A 165 13.87 -4.64 -18.17
N ASN A 166 13.82 -3.65 -19.02
CA ASN A 166 14.77 -2.54 -18.95
C ASN A 166 14.36 -1.56 -17.86
N MET A 167 15.14 -1.47 -16.77
CA MET A 167 15.03 -0.46 -15.72
C MET A 167 13.56 -0.24 -15.26
N ARG A 168 12.94 -1.26 -14.76
CA ARG A 168 11.56 -1.17 -14.30
C ARG A 168 11.48 -1.52 -12.83
N PHE A 169 10.87 -0.64 -12.05
CA PHE A 169 10.37 -1.00 -10.72
C PHE A 169 9.17 -1.92 -10.88
N VAL A 170 9.23 -3.06 -10.23
CA VAL A 170 8.11 -3.99 -10.14
C VAL A 170 7.58 -3.90 -8.73
N ASP A 171 6.37 -3.39 -8.63
CA ASP A 171 5.65 -3.18 -7.37
C ASP A 171 4.71 -4.37 -7.15
N ASP A 172 5.29 -5.55 -6.82
CA ASP A 172 4.55 -6.81 -6.83
C ASP A 172 4.38 -7.45 -5.46
N CYS A 173 5.08 -6.91 -4.44
CA CYS A 173 5.20 -7.59 -3.16
C CYS A 173 4.57 -6.75 -2.06
N LYS A 174 3.25 -6.80 -1.94
CA LYS A 174 2.50 -6.14 -0.86
C LYS A 174 1.96 -7.15 0.12
N GLY A 175 2.33 -6.97 1.37
CA GLY A 175 1.74 -7.68 2.48
C GLY A 175 1.11 -6.68 3.44
N ALA A 176 -0.21 -6.58 3.40
CA ALA A 176 -0.94 -5.74 4.33
C ALA A 176 -1.82 -6.60 5.23
N THR A 177 -1.61 -6.50 6.52
CA THR A 177 -2.54 -7.03 7.52
C THR A 177 -3.26 -5.87 8.21
N TRP A 178 -4.55 -5.75 7.92
CA TRP A 178 -5.40 -4.78 8.58
C TRP A 178 -5.98 -5.40 9.83
N PHE A 179 -5.78 -4.74 10.96
CA PHE A 179 -6.45 -5.11 12.20
C PHE A 179 -7.69 -4.23 12.39
N LEU A 180 -8.83 -4.83 12.25
CA LEU A 180 -10.10 -4.30 12.74
C LEU A 180 -10.47 -4.94 14.06
#